data_c367a3ceb42fe96b670605eb22ec0185
#
_entry.id   c367a3ceb42fe96b670605eb22ec0185
#
_cell.length_a   1.000
_cell.length_b   1.000
_cell.length_c   1.000
_cell.angle_alpha   90.00
_cell.angle_beta   90.00
_cell.angle_gamma   90.00
#
_symmetry.space_group_name_H-M   'P 1'
#
loop_
_entity.id
_entity.type
_entity.pdbx_description
1 polymer ?
#
loop_
_entity_poly.entity_id
_entity_poly.type
_entity_poly.pdbx_seq_one_letter_code
_entity_poly.pdbx_strand_id
1 'polypeptide(L)'
;MQEIMNINQAEIVVPDFSKSLIELWIKFTDVRPSSQKTYVKALNQMFKYFYSNSITNPTRTDIERWKSEMLATKKATTVQLYIIAAKLFFKFLSQHNIYPNITDNMKSAKVDHEHKKDALTINQCQALLNSIDISNQKGLRDRAIISLMITAGLRTIEVVRADVGDLHSFADSVYLSIQGKGHDEKSAKVLVASQVYNFIQAYLQTRKNPSNSEPLFTSISRRNFNQRLDTQSISKLVKKKLREISIDDSRHTAHSLRHTAATQALLNGVPLMQVQQVLRHSNINTTLIYSHAIERMKNKSEQTVADAIFR
;
A
#
# COMPACT_ATOMS: atom_id res chain seq x y z
N MET A 1 -48.86 -11.31 37.30
CA MET A 1 -49.44 -10.45 36.25
C MET A 1 -48.30 -9.60 35.71
N GLN A 2 -47.88 -9.97 34.53
CA GLN A 2 -46.74 -9.32 33.85
C GLN A 2 -47.26 -8.09 33.11
N GLU A 3 -46.83 -6.89 33.52
CA GLU A 3 -46.95 -5.70 32.68
C GLU A 3 -45.79 -5.74 31.68
N ILE A 4 -46.13 -6.09 30.44
CA ILE A 4 -45.27 -5.92 29.30
C ILE A 4 -45.25 -4.42 29.00
N MET A 5 -44.12 -3.74 29.32
CA MET A 5 -43.87 -2.40 28.86
C MET A 5 -43.95 -2.37 27.32
N ASN A 6 -44.98 -1.72 26.80
CA ASN A 6 -45.02 -1.28 25.41
C ASN A 6 -43.93 -0.22 25.19
N ILE A 7 -42.80 -0.65 24.70
CA ILE A 7 -41.79 0.26 24.14
C ILE A 7 -42.42 0.78 22.84
N ASN A 8 -42.83 2.05 22.85
CA ASN A 8 -43.24 2.78 21.67
C ASN A 8 -42.19 2.53 20.58
N GLN A 9 -42.54 1.76 19.56
CA GLN A 9 -41.80 1.71 18.29
C GLN A 9 -41.97 3.11 17.67
N ALA A 10 -41.02 4.03 17.97
CA ALA A 10 -40.86 5.20 17.13
C ALA A 10 -40.69 4.65 15.70
N GLU A 11 -41.54 5.08 14.78
CA GLU A 11 -41.43 4.71 13.37
C GLU A 11 -40.01 5.05 12.92
N ILE A 12 -39.21 4.03 12.63
CA ILE A 12 -37.88 4.20 12.08
C ILE A 12 -38.09 4.75 10.67
N VAL A 13 -37.88 6.05 10.50
CA VAL A 13 -37.85 6.67 9.17
C VAL A 13 -36.67 6.05 8.43
N VAL A 14 -36.96 5.19 7.46
CA VAL A 14 -35.94 4.52 6.66
C VAL A 14 -35.27 5.57 5.78
N PRO A 15 -33.96 5.82 5.95
CA PRO A 15 -33.28 6.81 5.14
C PRO A 15 -33.16 6.31 3.70
N ASP A 16 -33.20 7.24 2.74
CA ASP A 16 -32.80 6.93 1.38
C ASP A 16 -31.29 6.65 1.36
N PHE A 17 -30.92 5.39 1.16
CA PHE A 17 -29.54 4.96 1.04
C PHE A 17 -28.93 5.39 -0.31
N SER A 18 -28.85 6.69 -0.51
CA SER A 18 -28.41 7.38 -1.71
C SER A 18 -26.99 7.96 -1.59
N LYS A 19 -26.49 8.50 -2.69
CA LYS A 19 -25.21 9.21 -2.70
C LYS A 19 -25.17 10.38 -1.74
N SER A 20 -26.28 11.11 -1.56
CA SER A 20 -26.36 12.25 -0.65
C SER A 20 -26.05 11.86 0.80
N LEU A 21 -26.46 10.68 1.23
CA LEU A 21 -26.17 10.15 2.56
C LEU A 21 -24.68 9.81 2.73
N ILE A 22 -24.03 9.31 1.67
CA ILE A 22 -22.57 9.11 1.67
C ILE A 22 -21.84 10.45 1.75
N GLU A 23 -22.28 11.44 1.00
CA GLU A 23 -21.68 12.79 1.01
C GLU A 23 -21.82 13.46 2.38
N LEU A 24 -22.96 13.29 3.03
CA LEU A 24 -23.16 13.72 4.40
C LEU A 24 -22.18 13.02 5.35
N TRP A 25 -22.10 11.69 5.29
CA TRP A 25 -21.19 10.91 6.12
C TRP A 25 -19.73 11.35 5.95
N ILE A 26 -19.27 11.59 4.70
CA ILE A 26 -17.88 12.01 4.42
C ILE A 26 -17.54 13.31 5.15
N LYS A 27 -18.47 14.28 5.24
CA LYS A 27 -18.25 15.55 5.93
C LYS A 27 -17.96 15.38 7.43
N PHE A 28 -18.49 14.32 8.04
CA PHE A 28 -18.33 14.02 9.46
C PHE A 28 -17.28 12.94 9.73
N THR A 29 -16.69 12.35 8.69
CA THR A 29 -15.74 11.27 8.87
C THR A 29 -14.32 11.80 8.90
N ASP A 30 -13.65 11.67 10.08
CA ASP A 30 -12.24 12.02 10.25
C ASP A 30 -11.34 10.91 9.67
N VAL A 31 -11.32 10.81 8.34
CA VAL A 31 -10.44 9.89 7.62
C VAL A 31 -9.77 10.60 6.46
N ARG A 32 -8.55 10.19 6.15
CA ARG A 32 -7.76 10.78 5.06
C ARG A 32 -8.47 10.67 3.72
N PRO A 33 -8.31 11.64 2.80
CA PRO A 33 -8.98 11.64 1.49
C PRO A 33 -8.79 10.36 0.67
N SER A 34 -7.62 9.71 0.79
CA SER A 34 -7.36 8.43 0.12
C SER A 34 -8.20 7.27 0.69
N SER A 35 -8.47 7.29 2.00
CA SER A 35 -9.34 6.30 2.66
C SER A 35 -10.80 6.58 2.35
N GLN A 36 -11.21 7.87 2.32
CA GLN A 36 -12.56 8.27 1.94
C GLN A 36 -12.95 7.70 0.57
N LYS A 37 -12.09 7.85 -0.47
CA LYS A 37 -12.33 7.27 -1.80
C LYS A 37 -12.60 5.76 -1.75
N THR A 38 -11.87 5.06 -0.91
CA THR A 38 -12.01 3.60 -0.77
C THR A 38 -13.31 3.23 -0.02
N TYR A 39 -13.65 3.98 1.02
CA TYR A 39 -14.88 3.77 1.78
C TYR A 39 -16.13 4.13 0.96
N VAL A 40 -16.10 5.22 0.20
CA VAL A 40 -17.16 5.58 -0.76
C VAL A 40 -17.39 4.45 -1.76
N LYS A 41 -16.30 3.88 -2.31
CA LYS A 41 -16.42 2.73 -3.21
C LYS A 41 -17.09 1.52 -2.53
N ALA A 42 -16.75 1.26 -1.28
CA ALA A 42 -17.34 0.17 -0.50
C ALA A 42 -18.83 0.38 -0.26
N LEU A 43 -19.23 1.60 0.18
CA LEU A 43 -20.63 1.96 0.42
C LEU A 43 -21.45 1.95 -0.87
N ASN A 44 -20.91 2.44 -1.98
CA ASN A 44 -21.59 2.35 -3.29
C ASN A 44 -21.85 0.88 -3.70
N GLN A 45 -20.94 -0.05 -3.36
CA GLN A 45 -21.17 -1.48 -3.60
C GLN A 45 -22.25 -2.06 -2.65
N MET A 46 -22.29 -1.61 -1.40
CA MET A 46 -23.32 -1.99 -0.45
C MET A 46 -24.70 -1.48 -0.91
N PHE A 47 -24.81 -0.22 -1.28
CA PHE A 47 -26.08 0.35 -1.77
C PHE A 47 -26.55 -0.30 -3.07
N LYS A 48 -25.59 -0.61 -3.99
CA LYS A 48 -25.93 -1.39 -5.18
C LYS A 48 -26.50 -2.76 -4.81
N TYR A 49 -25.95 -3.42 -3.81
CA TYR A 49 -26.46 -4.70 -3.31
C TYR A 49 -27.87 -4.55 -2.73
N PHE A 50 -28.12 -3.54 -1.92
CA PHE A 50 -29.45 -3.26 -1.38
C PHE A 50 -30.47 -3.04 -2.49
N TYR A 51 -30.14 -2.18 -3.44
CA TYR A 51 -31.00 -1.89 -4.59
C TYR A 51 -31.30 -3.15 -5.42
N SER A 52 -30.26 -3.94 -5.76
CA SER A 52 -30.42 -5.16 -6.56
C SER A 52 -31.23 -6.25 -5.89
N ASN A 53 -31.35 -6.22 -4.58
CA ASN A 53 -32.12 -7.20 -3.78
C ASN A 53 -33.41 -6.59 -3.20
N SER A 54 -33.82 -5.39 -3.64
CA SER A 54 -35.02 -4.67 -3.16
C SER A 54 -35.04 -4.50 -1.62
N ILE A 55 -33.86 -4.31 -1.01
CA ILE A 55 -33.69 -4.10 0.42
C ILE A 55 -33.85 -2.60 0.71
N THR A 56 -35.00 -2.21 1.21
CA THR A 56 -35.30 -0.82 1.60
C THR A 56 -35.00 -0.57 3.09
N ASN A 57 -35.14 -1.56 3.93
CA ASN A 57 -34.90 -1.50 5.37
C ASN A 57 -33.85 -2.56 5.77
N PRO A 58 -32.54 -2.26 5.54
CA PRO A 58 -31.50 -3.25 5.74
C PRO A 58 -31.37 -3.69 7.20
N THR A 59 -31.22 -4.99 7.39
CA THR A 59 -31.00 -5.62 8.68
C THR A 59 -29.55 -6.12 8.80
N ARG A 60 -29.18 -6.57 10.00
CA ARG A 60 -27.92 -7.26 10.22
C ARG A 60 -27.74 -8.46 9.29
N THR A 61 -28.78 -9.23 9.09
CA THR A 61 -28.77 -10.43 8.24
C THR A 61 -28.44 -10.07 6.78
N ASP A 62 -28.88 -8.93 6.30
CA ASP A 62 -28.60 -8.48 4.94
C ASP A 62 -27.10 -8.13 4.76
N ILE A 63 -26.50 -7.51 5.78
CA ILE A 63 -25.05 -7.25 5.76
C ILE A 63 -24.24 -8.55 5.85
N GLU A 64 -24.68 -9.52 6.65
CA GLU A 64 -24.03 -10.84 6.76
C GLU A 64 -24.13 -11.61 5.44
N ARG A 65 -25.26 -11.56 4.76
CA ARG A 65 -25.47 -12.15 3.42
C ARG A 65 -24.57 -11.47 2.39
N TRP A 66 -24.57 -10.14 2.33
CA TRP A 66 -23.66 -9.37 1.45
C TRP A 66 -22.20 -9.73 1.67
N LYS A 67 -21.76 -9.84 2.94
CA LYS A 67 -20.41 -10.28 3.30
C LYS A 67 -20.11 -11.69 2.76
N SER A 68 -21.03 -12.63 2.90
CA SER A 68 -20.87 -14.02 2.44
C SER A 68 -20.76 -14.10 0.92
N GLU A 69 -21.62 -13.39 0.18
CA GLU A 69 -21.56 -13.31 -1.29
C GLU A 69 -20.25 -12.67 -1.78
N MET A 70 -19.79 -11.63 -1.11
CA MET A 70 -18.50 -11.03 -1.44
C MET A 70 -17.34 -11.98 -1.21
N LEU A 71 -17.35 -12.79 -0.15
CA LEU A 71 -16.29 -13.77 0.13
C LEU A 71 -16.18 -14.85 -0.95
N ALA A 72 -17.27 -15.17 -1.63
CA ALA A 72 -17.26 -16.11 -2.76
C ALA A 72 -16.54 -15.55 -4.02
N THR A 73 -16.47 -14.21 -4.15
CA THR A 73 -15.98 -13.57 -5.40
C THR A 73 -14.80 -12.64 -5.21
N LYS A 74 -14.51 -12.19 -3.98
CA LYS A 74 -13.49 -11.20 -3.66
C LYS A 74 -12.50 -11.73 -2.63
N LYS A 75 -11.30 -11.14 -2.62
CA LYS A 75 -10.30 -11.43 -1.58
C LYS A 75 -10.79 -11.01 -0.20
N ALA A 76 -10.53 -11.81 0.82
CA ALA A 76 -10.92 -11.55 2.20
C ALA A 76 -10.48 -10.15 2.69
N THR A 77 -9.29 -9.65 2.28
CA THR A 77 -8.82 -8.30 2.59
C THR A 77 -9.72 -7.20 2.02
N THR A 78 -10.28 -7.39 0.83
CA THR A 78 -11.24 -6.45 0.22
C THR A 78 -12.56 -6.48 0.97
N VAL A 79 -13.05 -7.68 1.31
CA VAL A 79 -14.30 -7.85 2.08
C VAL A 79 -14.15 -7.23 3.47
N GLN A 80 -13.01 -7.49 4.16
CA GLN A 80 -12.71 -6.85 5.44
C GLN A 80 -12.83 -5.33 5.37
N LEU A 81 -12.20 -4.72 4.37
CA LEU A 81 -12.24 -3.27 4.17
C LEU A 81 -13.67 -2.75 3.93
N TYR A 82 -14.46 -3.48 3.14
CA TYR A 82 -15.84 -3.10 2.84
C TYR A 82 -16.74 -3.20 4.09
N ILE A 83 -16.56 -4.22 4.89
CA ILE A 83 -17.28 -4.38 6.16
C ILE A 83 -16.86 -3.31 7.18
N ILE A 84 -15.57 -2.91 7.21
CA ILE A 84 -15.12 -1.79 8.06
C ILE A 84 -15.83 -0.49 7.64
N ALA A 85 -15.92 -0.20 6.34
CA ALA A 85 -16.63 0.98 5.85
C ALA A 85 -18.12 0.94 6.23
N ALA A 86 -18.79 -0.20 6.08
CA ALA A 86 -20.18 -0.38 6.49
C ALA A 86 -20.38 -0.15 8.01
N LYS A 87 -19.46 -0.69 8.84
CA LYS A 87 -19.50 -0.48 10.30
C LYS A 87 -19.36 0.97 10.69
N LEU A 88 -18.42 1.69 10.09
CA LEU A 88 -18.23 3.12 10.34
C LEU A 88 -19.46 3.93 9.89
N PHE A 89 -20.05 3.56 8.77
CA PHE A 89 -21.24 4.20 8.23
C PHE A 89 -22.46 4.01 9.12
N PHE A 90 -22.81 2.77 9.50
CA PHE A 90 -23.96 2.51 10.38
C PHE A 90 -23.74 3.05 11.80
N LYS A 91 -22.50 3.08 12.29
CA LYS A 91 -22.18 3.77 13.53
C LYS A 91 -22.49 5.27 13.44
N PHE A 92 -22.10 5.93 12.35
CA PHE A 92 -22.44 7.33 12.10
C PHE A 92 -23.96 7.55 12.06
N LEU A 93 -24.70 6.71 11.33
CA LEU A 93 -26.16 6.84 11.22
C LEU A 93 -26.82 6.74 12.61
N SER A 94 -26.36 5.83 13.44
CA SER A 94 -26.88 5.65 14.80
C SER A 94 -26.54 6.83 15.71
N GLN A 95 -25.33 7.39 15.61
CA GLN A 95 -24.92 8.55 16.38
C GLN A 95 -25.73 9.82 16.03
N HIS A 96 -26.26 9.89 14.80
CA HIS A 96 -27.10 11.00 14.33
C HIS A 96 -28.60 10.67 14.36
N ASN A 97 -29.01 9.57 15.01
CA ASN A 97 -30.40 9.12 15.09
C ASN A 97 -31.11 8.94 13.73
N ILE A 98 -30.33 8.63 12.68
CA ILE A 98 -30.84 8.43 11.31
C ILE A 98 -31.28 6.98 11.11
N TYR A 99 -30.47 6.01 11.60
CA TYR A 99 -30.72 4.58 11.47
C TYR A 99 -29.97 3.79 12.54
N PRO A 100 -30.52 2.65 13.02
CA PRO A 100 -29.84 1.82 14.03
C PRO A 100 -28.48 1.29 13.56
N ASN A 101 -27.54 1.09 14.51
CA ASN A 101 -26.29 0.44 14.18
C ASN A 101 -26.46 -1.08 14.02
N ILE A 102 -26.94 -1.51 12.86
CA ILE A 102 -27.15 -2.93 12.52
C ILE A 102 -25.86 -3.75 12.42
N THR A 103 -24.68 -3.08 12.45
CA THR A 103 -23.36 -3.73 12.33
C THR A 103 -22.66 -3.87 13.68
N ASP A 104 -23.33 -3.56 14.79
CA ASP A 104 -22.74 -3.65 16.12
C ASP A 104 -22.26 -5.07 16.42
N ASN A 105 -21.07 -5.19 17.01
CA ASN A 105 -20.40 -6.46 17.30
C ASN A 105 -20.24 -7.44 16.12
N MET A 106 -20.45 -7.00 14.86
CA MET A 106 -20.22 -7.83 13.69
C MET A 106 -18.72 -8.08 13.48
N LYS A 107 -18.32 -9.34 13.30
CA LYS A 107 -16.93 -9.69 12.95
C LYS A 107 -16.66 -9.38 11.48
N SER A 108 -15.55 -8.70 11.20
CA SER A 108 -15.05 -8.52 9.85
C SER A 108 -14.60 -9.86 9.25
N ALA A 109 -14.28 -9.89 7.94
CA ALA A 109 -13.71 -11.08 7.32
C ALA A 109 -12.36 -11.41 7.96
N LYS A 110 -12.13 -12.70 8.26
CA LYS A 110 -10.83 -13.18 8.72
C LYS A 110 -9.84 -13.09 7.56
N VAL A 111 -8.70 -12.48 7.80
CA VAL A 111 -7.63 -12.34 6.82
C VAL A 111 -6.41 -13.08 7.33
N ASP A 112 -5.89 -13.98 6.53
CA ASP A 112 -4.61 -14.58 6.79
C ASP A 112 -3.49 -13.57 6.50
N HIS A 113 -2.62 -13.37 7.46
CA HIS A 113 -1.52 -12.40 7.39
C HIS A 113 -0.27 -12.98 6.74
N GLU A 114 -0.40 -14.05 5.95
CA GLU A 114 0.74 -14.55 5.18
C GLU A 114 1.29 -13.50 4.24
N HIS A 115 2.61 -13.46 4.15
CA HIS A 115 3.31 -12.49 3.31
C HIS A 115 3.18 -12.88 1.84
N LYS A 116 2.37 -12.12 1.07
CA LYS A 116 2.01 -12.44 -0.32
C LYS A 116 2.97 -11.86 -1.36
N LYS A 117 4.06 -11.22 -0.95
CA LYS A 117 5.03 -10.59 -1.86
C LYS A 117 6.42 -11.13 -1.59
N ASP A 118 7.12 -11.49 -2.65
CA ASP A 118 8.47 -12.00 -2.57
C ASP A 118 9.51 -10.90 -2.74
N ALA A 119 10.64 -11.07 -2.07
CA ALA A 119 11.83 -10.28 -2.32
C ALA A 119 12.58 -10.87 -3.52
N LEU A 120 13.25 -10.00 -4.27
CA LEU A 120 14.17 -10.42 -5.32
C LEU A 120 15.48 -10.91 -4.71
N THR A 121 16.07 -11.93 -5.32
CA THR A 121 17.45 -12.34 -5.03
C THR A 121 18.42 -11.27 -5.55
N ILE A 122 19.68 -11.33 -5.10
CA ILE A 122 20.73 -10.42 -5.59
C ILE A 122 20.90 -10.57 -7.11
N ASN A 123 20.94 -11.80 -7.62
CA ASN A 123 21.07 -12.04 -9.06
C ASN A 123 19.89 -11.48 -9.85
N GLN A 124 18.67 -11.58 -9.32
CA GLN A 124 17.48 -10.97 -9.96
C GLN A 124 17.55 -9.44 -9.92
N CYS A 125 18.06 -8.83 -8.85
CA CYS A 125 18.27 -7.38 -8.78
C CYS A 125 19.29 -6.94 -9.82
N GLN A 126 20.41 -7.66 -9.96
CA GLN A 126 21.45 -7.38 -10.96
C GLN A 126 20.89 -7.54 -12.38
N ALA A 127 20.20 -8.62 -12.67
CA ALA A 127 19.55 -8.85 -13.96
C ALA A 127 18.53 -7.73 -14.28
N LEU A 128 17.71 -7.32 -13.31
CA LEU A 128 16.74 -6.23 -13.44
C LEU A 128 17.42 -4.91 -13.80
N LEU A 129 18.49 -4.53 -13.12
CA LEU A 129 19.22 -3.30 -13.40
C LEU A 129 19.96 -3.38 -14.73
N ASN A 130 20.53 -4.53 -15.10
CA ASN A 130 21.26 -4.72 -16.35
C ASN A 130 20.34 -4.78 -17.58
N SER A 131 19.06 -5.15 -17.40
CA SER A 131 18.06 -5.12 -18.49
C SER A 131 17.66 -3.71 -18.94
N ILE A 132 18.10 -2.67 -18.23
CA ILE A 132 17.70 -1.30 -18.53
C ILE A 132 18.73 -0.67 -19.46
N ASP A 133 18.30 -0.37 -20.69
CA ASP A 133 19.12 0.39 -21.65
C ASP A 133 19.30 1.83 -21.18
N ILE A 134 20.53 2.18 -20.81
CA ILE A 134 20.91 3.51 -20.31
C ILE A 134 21.44 4.47 -21.38
N SER A 135 21.36 4.11 -22.65
CA SER A 135 21.77 4.97 -23.76
C SER A 135 20.84 6.18 -23.97
N ASN A 136 19.70 6.22 -23.29
CA ASN A 136 18.68 7.24 -23.46
C ASN A 136 18.13 7.74 -22.12
N GLN A 137 17.54 8.94 -22.13
CA GLN A 137 16.98 9.61 -20.94
C GLN A 137 16.00 8.71 -20.16
N LYS A 138 15.18 7.95 -20.88
CA LYS A 138 14.18 7.07 -20.26
C LYS A 138 14.84 5.97 -19.43
N GLY A 139 15.85 5.32 -19.99
CA GLY A 139 16.56 4.25 -19.29
C GLY A 139 17.37 4.76 -18.11
N LEU A 140 18.04 5.91 -18.23
CA LEU A 140 18.74 6.57 -17.12
C LEU A 140 17.78 6.86 -15.96
N ARG A 141 16.59 7.44 -16.25
CA ARG A 141 15.55 7.68 -15.26
C ARG A 141 15.07 6.37 -14.62
N ASP A 142 14.74 5.37 -15.43
CA ASP A 142 14.15 4.11 -14.98
C ASP A 142 15.15 3.35 -14.10
N ARG A 143 16.44 3.36 -14.44
CA ARG A 143 17.52 2.79 -13.63
C ARG A 143 17.67 3.50 -12.29
N ALA A 144 17.68 4.84 -12.29
CA ALA A 144 17.75 5.62 -11.06
C ALA A 144 16.56 5.33 -10.12
N ILE A 145 15.34 5.30 -10.64
CA ILE A 145 14.13 4.98 -9.86
C ILE A 145 14.24 3.57 -9.24
N ILE A 146 14.55 2.56 -10.04
CA ILE A 146 14.57 1.16 -9.57
C ILE A 146 15.72 0.97 -8.57
N SER A 147 16.90 1.52 -8.82
CA SER A 147 18.03 1.45 -7.89
C SER A 147 17.69 2.11 -6.54
N LEU A 148 17.07 3.29 -6.56
CA LEU A 148 16.67 4.00 -5.35
C LEU A 148 15.62 3.21 -4.56
N MET A 149 14.66 2.56 -5.24
CA MET A 149 13.65 1.74 -4.58
C MET A 149 14.23 0.47 -3.96
N ILE A 150 15.20 -0.18 -4.62
CA ILE A 150 15.85 -1.41 -4.11
C ILE A 150 16.76 -1.11 -2.93
N THR A 151 17.49 0.01 -2.94
CA THR A 151 18.50 0.29 -1.92
C THR A 151 17.93 1.05 -0.71
N ALA A 152 17.13 2.09 -0.93
CA ALA A 152 16.55 2.91 0.12
C ALA A 152 15.12 2.48 0.54
N GLY A 153 14.58 1.43 -0.09
CA GLY A 153 13.27 0.86 0.24
C GLY A 153 12.11 1.84 0.06
N LEU A 154 12.19 2.76 -0.90
CA LEU A 154 11.15 3.77 -1.11
C LEU A 154 9.83 3.17 -1.59
N ARG A 155 8.73 3.73 -1.09
CA ARG A 155 7.39 3.48 -1.65
C ARG A 155 7.22 4.24 -2.97
N THR A 156 6.39 3.75 -3.86
CA THR A 156 6.09 4.44 -5.13
C THR A 156 5.66 5.90 -4.94
N ILE A 157 4.86 6.17 -3.90
CA ILE A 157 4.41 7.54 -3.61
C ILE A 157 5.54 8.44 -3.13
N GLU A 158 6.53 7.91 -2.41
CA GLU A 158 7.70 8.65 -1.94
C GLU A 158 8.59 9.04 -3.12
N VAL A 159 8.75 8.14 -4.10
CA VAL A 159 9.47 8.43 -5.37
C VAL A 159 8.74 9.50 -6.19
N VAL A 160 7.41 9.39 -6.29
CA VAL A 160 6.57 10.35 -7.03
C VAL A 160 6.66 11.77 -6.45
N ARG A 161 6.70 11.90 -5.12
CA ARG A 161 6.68 13.18 -4.41
C ARG A 161 8.04 13.85 -4.29
N ALA A 162 9.11 13.14 -4.63
CA ALA A 162 10.46 13.69 -4.58
C ALA A 162 10.65 14.79 -5.62
N ASP A 163 11.27 15.89 -5.20
CA ASP A 163 11.68 17.02 -6.01
C ASP A 163 13.20 17.07 -6.13
N VAL A 164 13.72 17.82 -7.09
CA VAL A 164 15.16 17.95 -7.28
C VAL A 164 15.83 18.54 -6.04
N GLY A 165 15.23 19.56 -5.43
CA GLY A 165 15.72 20.20 -4.22
C GLY A 165 15.64 19.36 -2.94
N ASP A 166 15.04 18.16 -2.99
CA ASP A 166 15.03 17.24 -1.86
C ASP A 166 16.33 16.46 -1.69
N LEU A 167 17.21 16.50 -2.69
CA LEU A 167 18.54 15.93 -2.62
C LEU A 167 19.47 16.91 -1.88
N HIS A 168 20.01 16.48 -0.74
CA HIS A 168 20.87 17.29 0.11
C HIS A 168 22.20 16.57 0.35
N SER A 169 23.30 17.27 0.14
CA SER A 169 24.61 16.82 0.59
C SER A 169 24.84 17.23 2.04
N PHE A 170 25.27 16.28 2.86
CA PHE A 170 25.70 16.54 4.24
C PHE A 170 26.95 15.71 4.51
N ALA A 171 28.05 16.38 4.85
CA ALA A 171 29.38 15.78 4.87
C ALA A 171 29.62 15.01 3.55
N ASP A 172 30.14 13.80 3.61
CA ASP A 172 30.43 12.95 2.44
C ASP A 172 29.23 12.09 1.96
N SER A 173 28.02 12.42 2.42
CA SER A 173 26.84 11.63 2.15
C SER A 173 25.73 12.45 1.50
N VAL A 174 24.95 11.80 0.65
CA VAL A 174 23.76 12.41 0.03
C VAL A 174 22.49 11.82 0.64
N TYR A 175 21.59 12.68 0.97
CA TYR A 175 20.28 12.32 1.54
C TYR A 175 19.15 12.82 0.65
N LEU A 176 18.06 12.06 0.58
CA LEU A 176 16.82 12.47 -0.06
C LEU A 176 15.77 12.72 1.03
N SER A 177 15.26 13.95 1.12
CA SER A 177 14.08 14.26 1.93
C SER A 177 12.83 13.68 1.29
N ILE A 178 12.02 12.98 2.07
CA ILE A 178 10.84 12.29 1.54
C ILE A 178 9.58 12.58 2.34
N GLN A 179 8.46 12.66 1.62
CA GLN A 179 7.13 12.75 2.16
C GLN A 179 6.51 11.34 2.23
N GLY A 180 6.41 10.79 3.43
CA GLY A 180 5.84 9.48 3.69
C GLY A 180 4.34 9.39 3.35
N LYS A 181 3.82 8.16 3.31
CA LYS A 181 2.38 7.95 3.16
C LYS A 181 1.66 8.50 4.39
N GLY A 182 0.79 9.48 4.16
CA GLY A 182 -0.04 10.09 5.20
C GLY A 182 0.65 11.19 5.99
N HIS A 183 1.77 11.71 5.51
CA HIS A 183 2.39 12.92 6.01
C HIS A 183 2.21 14.05 5.00
N ASP A 184 2.00 15.26 5.49
CA ASP A 184 1.84 16.44 4.64
C ASP A 184 3.18 17.12 4.34
N GLU A 185 4.21 16.81 5.14
CA GLU A 185 5.56 17.35 5.03
C GLU A 185 6.61 16.28 4.71
N LYS A 186 7.77 16.71 4.18
CA LYS A 186 8.95 15.90 3.89
C LYS A 186 9.84 15.78 5.14
N SER A 187 9.33 15.14 6.18
CA SER A 187 9.97 15.05 7.51
C SER A 187 10.99 13.91 7.63
N ALA A 188 10.99 12.96 6.73
CA ALA A 188 11.92 11.84 6.76
C ALA A 188 13.04 11.99 5.73
N LYS A 189 14.24 11.50 6.07
CA LYS A 189 15.42 11.49 5.18
C LYS A 189 15.87 10.05 4.96
N VAL A 190 16.33 9.77 3.75
CA VAL A 190 16.97 8.49 3.42
C VAL A 190 18.34 8.74 2.83
N LEU A 191 19.30 7.91 3.22
CA LEU A 191 20.63 7.91 2.60
C LEU A 191 20.52 7.43 1.15
N VAL A 192 21.12 8.15 0.24
CA VAL A 192 21.28 7.76 -1.16
C VAL A 192 22.70 7.25 -1.36
N ALA A 193 22.82 5.94 -1.58
CA ALA A 193 24.13 5.34 -1.83
C ALA A 193 24.82 6.03 -3.03
N SER A 194 26.14 6.18 -2.99
CA SER A 194 26.91 6.93 -4.01
C SER A 194 26.66 6.43 -5.43
N GLN A 195 26.58 5.12 -5.63
CA GLN A 195 26.26 4.52 -6.93
C GLN A 195 24.86 4.94 -7.44
N VAL A 196 23.88 5.00 -6.54
CA VAL A 196 22.51 5.43 -6.89
C VAL A 196 22.46 6.92 -7.17
N TYR A 197 23.20 7.71 -6.41
CA TYR A 197 23.35 9.13 -6.66
C TYR A 197 23.92 9.41 -8.05
N ASN A 198 24.95 8.66 -8.47
CA ASN A 198 25.52 8.76 -9.82
C ASN A 198 24.46 8.46 -10.91
N PHE A 199 23.58 7.47 -10.71
CA PHE A 199 22.49 7.22 -11.66
C PHE A 199 21.48 8.36 -11.71
N ILE A 200 21.17 8.96 -10.56
CA ILE A 200 20.30 10.13 -10.49
C ILE A 200 20.93 11.31 -11.21
N GLN A 201 22.22 11.59 -10.98
CA GLN A 201 22.95 12.68 -11.64
C GLN A 201 23.03 12.48 -13.15
N ALA A 202 23.35 11.27 -13.62
CA ALA A 202 23.36 10.95 -15.05
C ALA A 202 21.99 11.21 -15.71
N TYR A 203 20.89 10.89 -15.01
CA TYR A 203 19.56 11.24 -15.48
C TYR A 203 19.31 12.76 -15.47
N LEU A 204 19.65 13.46 -14.38
CA LEU A 204 19.44 14.91 -14.27
C LEU A 204 20.22 15.70 -15.32
N GLN A 205 21.42 15.27 -15.69
CA GLN A 205 22.22 15.88 -16.78
C GLN A 205 21.50 15.82 -18.15
N THR A 206 20.59 14.87 -18.35
CA THR A 206 19.77 14.82 -19.57
C THR A 206 18.61 15.83 -19.57
N ARG A 207 18.36 16.48 -18.44
CA ARG A 207 17.34 17.52 -18.30
C ARG A 207 17.98 18.90 -18.44
N LYS A 208 17.22 19.85 -18.98
CA LYS A 208 17.68 21.22 -19.15
C LYS A 208 17.61 22.00 -17.82
N ASN A 209 18.60 21.84 -16.95
CA ASN A 209 18.73 22.55 -15.68
C ASN A 209 17.44 22.60 -14.86
N PRO A 210 16.93 21.47 -14.35
CA PRO A 210 15.70 21.45 -13.63
C PRO A 210 15.82 22.25 -12.32
N SER A 211 14.81 23.05 -12.01
CA SER A 211 14.76 23.82 -10.76
C SER A 211 14.54 22.93 -9.55
N ASN A 212 14.89 23.41 -8.36
CA ASN A 212 14.72 22.67 -7.11
C ASN A 212 13.25 22.26 -6.82
N SER A 213 12.29 23.03 -7.31
CA SER A 213 10.85 22.73 -7.14
C SER A 213 10.28 21.75 -8.16
N GLU A 214 11.07 21.40 -9.19
CA GLU A 214 10.61 20.42 -10.18
C GLU A 214 10.68 18.98 -9.65
N PRO A 215 9.80 18.09 -10.14
CA PRO A 215 9.86 16.67 -9.77
C PRO A 215 11.23 16.08 -10.07
N LEU A 216 11.77 15.29 -9.14
CA LEU A 216 13.03 14.57 -9.34
C LEU A 216 12.96 13.65 -10.56
N PHE A 217 11.84 12.94 -10.73
CA PHE A 217 11.60 12.06 -11.87
C PHE A 217 10.34 12.48 -12.64
N THR A 218 10.49 12.68 -13.94
CA THR A 218 9.41 13.18 -14.79
C THR A 218 8.99 12.19 -15.87
N SER A 219 7.82 12.40 -16.41
CA SER A 219 7.29 11.65 -17.54
C SER A 219 8.01 12.03 -18.85
N ILE A 220 8.30 11.02 -19.67
CA ILE A 220 8.87 11.17 -21.01
C ILE A 220 7.83 10.86 -22.09
N SER A 221 6.59 10.62 -21.69
CA SER A 221 5.48 10.40 -22.60
C SER A 221 5.10 11.72 -23.29
N ARG A 222 4.81 11.66 -24.59
CA ARG A 222 4.35 12.84 -25.36
C ARG A 222 3.14 13.54 -24.74
N ARG A 223 2.23 12.77 -24.09
CA ARG A 223 0.99 13.29 -23.51
C ARG A 223 1.22 14.18 -22.28
N ASN A 224 2.23 13.88 -21.48
CA ASN A 224 2.52 14.55 -20.21
C ASN A 224 4.03 14.73 -20.00
N PHE A 225 4.72 15.15 -21.04
CA PHE A 225 6.17 15.36 -21.04
C PHE A 225 6.58 16.33 -19.90
N ASN A 226 7.64 15.98 -19.19
CA ASN A 226 8.16 16.69 -18.01
C ASN A 226 7.21 16.85 -16.82
N GLN A 227 6.00 16.29 -16.88
CA GLN A 227 5.11 16.29 -15.71
C GLN A 227 5.54 15.24 -14.68
N ARG A 228 5.17 15.45 -13.42
CA ARG A 228 5.37 14.48 -12.33
C ARG A 228 4.77 13.13 -12.70
N LEU A 229 5.52 12.06 -12.42
CA LEU A 229 5.01 10.69 -12.55
C LEU A 229 3.90 10.44 -11.54
N ASP A 230 3.02 9.48 -11.82
CA ASP A 230 2.09 8.91 -10.86
C ASP A 230 2.56 7.54 -10.34
N THR A 231 1.95 7.06 -9.28
CA THR A 231 2.31 5.76 -8.67
C THR A 231 2.01 4.58 -9.59
N GLN A 232 1.04 4.71 -10.48
CA GLN A 232 0.71 3.71 -11.49
C GLN A 232 1.81 3.58 -12.54
N SER A 233 2.36 4.70 -12.99
CA SER A 233 3.46 4.74 -13.96
C SER A 233 4.69 4.03 -13.42
N ILE A 234 5.07 4.27 -12.15
CA ILE A 234 6.18 3.56 -11.49
C ILE A 234 5.85 2.06 -11.34
N SER A 235 4.64 1.72 -10.95
CA SER A 235 4.23 0.31 -10.82
C SER A 235 4.27 -0.43 -12.15
N LYS A 236 3.82 0.21 -13.24
CA LYS A 236 3.87 -0.33 -14.60
C LYS A 236 5.32 -0.46 -15.10
N LEU A 237 6.16 0.54 -14.82
CA LEU A 237 7.59 0.52 -15.13
C LEU A 237 8.25 -0.72 -14.50
N VAL A 238 8.12 -0.88 -13.19
CA VAL A 238 8.73 -2.01 -12.47
C VAL A 238 8.20 -3.34 -12.99
N LYS A 239 6.87 -3.47 -13.17
CA LYS A 239 6.28 -4.71 -13.69
C LYS A 239 6.76 -5.04 -15.10
N LYS A 240 6.91 -4.03 -15.97
CA LYS A 240 7.47 -4.22 -17.31
C LYS A 240 8.90 -4.75 -17.23
N LYS A 241 9.75 -4.13 -16.40
CA LYS A 241 11.16 -4.52 -16.26
C LYS A 241 11.34 -5.90 -15.62
N LEU A 242 10.48 -6.28 -14.69
CA LEU A 242 10.45 -7.63 -14.15
C LEU A 242 10.10 -8.69 -15.23
N ARG A 243 9.16 -8.39 -16.11
CA ARG A 243 8.82 -9.26 -17.25
C ARG A 243 9.98 -9.44 -18.22
N GLU A 244 10.77 -8.40 -18.45
CA GLU A 244 11.96 -8.44 -19.33
C GLU A 244 13.04 -9.43 -18.80
N ILE A 245 13.00 -9.76 -17.50
CA ILE A 245 13.85 -10.77 -16.87
C ILE A 245 13.08 -12.04 -16.50
N SER A 246 11.97 -12.32 -17.20
CA SER A 246 11.12 -13.52 -17.03
C SER A 246 10.45 -13.66 -15.65
N ILE A 247 10.26 -12.56 -14.92
CA ILE A 247 9.50 -12.54 -13.66
C ILE A 247 8.12 -11.92 -13.93
N ASP A 248 7.11 -12.75 -14.19
CA ASP A 248 5.74 -12.32 -14.47
C ASP A 248 4.68 -13.02 -13.61
N ASP A 249 4.84 -12.96 -12.32
CA ASP A 249 3.85 -13.42 -11.36
C ASP A 249 3.20 -12.26 -10.58
N SER A 250 2.15 -12.54 -9.83
CA SER A 250 1.45 -11.54 -9.01
C SER A 250 2.20 -11.21 -7.69
N ARG A 251 3.20 -11.98 -7.33
CA ARG A 251 3.97 -11.83 -6.09
C ARG A 251 5.03 -10.75 -6.22
N HIS A 252 5.59 -10.53 -7.44
CA HIS A 252 6.59 -9.53 -7.73
C HIS A 252 5.97 -8.24 -8.32
N THR A 253 6.14 -7.14 -7.63
CA THR A 253 5.58 -5.82 -7.95
C THR A 253 6.55 -4.70 -7.53
N ALA A 254 6.22 -3.45 -7.77
CA ALA A 254 7.01 -2.32 -7.25
C ALA A 254 7.18 -2.38 -5.72
N HIS A 255 6.21 -2.93 -4.99
CA HIS A 255 6.34 -3.12 -3.54
C HIS A 255 7.38 -4.20 -3.17
N SER A 256 7.60 -5.18 -4.04
CA SER A 256 8.64 -6.20 -3.86
C SER A 256 10.05 -5.61 -3.81
N LEU A 257 10.33 -4.50 -4.51
CA LEU A 257 11.63 -3.83 -4.43
C LEU A 257 11.91 -3.33 -3.00
N ARG A 258 10.90 -2.85 -2.30
CA ARG A 258 11.00 -2.47 -0.90
C ARG A 258 11.16 -3.69 0.02
N HIS A 259 10.49 -4.80 -0.28
CA HIS A 259 10.72 -6.06 0.41
C HIS A 259 12.15 -6.53 0.21
N THR A 260 12.66 -6.40 -1.00
CA THR A 260 14.07 -6.71 -1.33
C THR A 260 15.03 -5.89 -0.48
N ALA A 261 14.82 -4.57 -0.36
CA ALA A 261 15.64 -3.71 0.50
C ALA A 261 15.67 -4.23 1.95
N ALA A 262 14.50 -4.56 2.52
CA ALA A 262 14.39 -5.08 3.88
C ALA A 262 15.10 -6.44 4.04
N THR A 263 14.79 -7.38 3.15
CA THR A 263 15.30 -8.74 3.23
C THR A 263 16.81 -8.77 3.04
N GLN A 264 17.33 -8.03 2.06
CA GLN A 264 18.78 -7.97 1.81
C GLN A 264 19.52 -7.29 2.98
N ALA A 265 18.96 -6.23 3.56
CA ALA A 265 19.57 -5.61 4.73
C ALA A 265 19.67 -6.59 5.91
N LEU A 266 18.60 -7.30 6.24
CA LEU A 266 18.60 -8.30 7.32
C LEU A 266 19.52 -9.49 7.03
N LEU A 267 19.56 -9.98 5.79
CA LEU A 267 20.46 -11.06 5.38
C LEU A 267 21.93 -10.67 5.52
N ASN A 268 22.26 -9.39 5.33
CA ASN A 268 23.59 -8.82 5.52
C ASN A 268 23.85 -8.32 6.94
N GLY A 269 23.02 -8.73 7.92
CA GLY A 269 23.28 -8.51 9.34
C GLY A 269 22.86 -7.12 9.87
N VAL A 270 22.16 -6.31 9.09
CA VAL A 270 21.62 -5.02 9.59
C VAL A 270 20.57 -5.32 10.66
N PRO A 271 20.69 -4.71 11.87
CA PRO A 271 19.73 -4.93 12.95
C PRO A 271 18.29 -4.58 12.54
N LEU A 272 17.31 -5.36 13.02
CA LEU A 272 15.88 -5.18 12.68
C LEU A 272 15.38 -3.75 12.94
N MET A 273 15.80 -3.13 14.03
CA MET A 273 15.43 -1.75 14.37
C MET A 273 15.92 -0.74 13.33
N GLN A 274 17.13 -0.93 12.81
CA GLN A 274 17.68 -0.07 11.75
C GLN A 274 16.93 -0.29 10.44
N VAL A 275 16.57 -1.53 10.11
CA VAL A 275 15.73 -1.83 8.93
C VAL A 275 14.34 -1.21 9.07
N GLN A 276 13.74 -1.26 10.27
CA GLN A 276 12.48 -0.55 10.55
C GLN A 276 12.60 0.96 10.29
N GLN A 277 13.68 1.59 10.75
CA GLN A 277 13.95 3.01 10.54
C GLN A 277 14.13 3.33 9.05
N VAL A 278 14.96 2.57 8.32
CA VAL A 278 15.15 2.73 6.87
C VAL A 278 13.84 2.60 6.12
N LEU A 279 13.01 1.65 6.51
CA LEU A 279 11.69 1.45 5.90
C LEU A 279 10.63 2.44 6.41
N ARG A 280 10.88 3.15 7.48
CA ARG A 280 9.91 4.09 8.08
C ARG A 280 8.58 3.39 8.39
N HIS A 281 8.67 2.22 9.03
CA HIS A 281 7.49 1.50 9.52
C HIS A 281 7.10 2.05 10.89
N SER A 282 5.89 2.60 10.99
CA SER A 282 5.32 3.06 12.26
C SER A 282 5.05 1.91 13.24
N ASN A 283 4.83 0.70 12.72
CA ASN A 283 4.59 -0.51 13.51
C ASN A 283 5.70 -1.52 13.21
N ILE A 284 6.43 -1.94 14.25
CA ILE A 284 7.51 -2.93 14.16
C ILE A 284 7.04 -4.29 13.63
N ASN A 285 5.79 -4.67 13.91
CA ASN A 285 5.21 -5.92 13.43
C ASN A 285 5.26 -6.03 11.89
N THR A 286 5.23 -4.90 11.18
CA THR A 286 5.41 -4.87 9.72
C THR A 286 6.83 -5.27 9.30
N THR A 287 7.83 -5.05 10.16
CA THR A 287 9.22 -5.42 9.89
C THR A 287 9.54 -6.82 10.40
N LEU A 288 8.91 -7.27 11.50
CA LEU A 288 9.06 -8.62 12.04
C LEU A 288 8.71 -9.72 11.03
N ILE A 289 7.79 -9.45 10.11
CA ILE A 289 7.44 -10.41 9.05
C ILE A 289 8.68 -10.84 8.26
N TYR A 290 9.62 -9.93 7.99
CA TYR A 290 10.86 -10.24 7.29
C TYR A 290 11.82 -11.08 8.17
N SER A 291 11.92 -10.74 9.47
CA SER A 291 12.76 -11.49 10.41
C SER A 291 12.32 -12.94 10.51
N HIS A 292 11.02 -13.18 10.73
CA HIS A 292 10.47 -14.53 10.80
C HIS A 292 10.68 -15.33 9.50
N ALA A 293 10.52 -14.68 8.34
CA ALA A 293 10.78 -15.34 7.06
C ALA A 293 12.27 -15.76 6.92
N ILE A 294 13.20 -14.89 7.33
CA ILE A 294 14.65 -15.17 7.28
C ILE A 294 15.04 -16.22 8.32
N GLU A 295 14.52 -16.12 9.53
CA GLU A 295 14.76 -17.12 10.59
C GLU A 295 14.28 -18.51 10.14
N ARG A 296 13.09 -18.58 9.51
CA ARG A 296 12.57 -19.82 8.95
C ARG A 296 13.46 -20.37 7.82
N MET A 297 14.00 -19.51 6.95
CA MET A 297 14.94 -19.91 5.89
C MET A 297 16.28 -20.43 6.45
N LYS A 298 16.75 -19.85 7.56
CA LYS A 298 17.99 -20.28 8.23
C LYS A 298 17.78 -21.48 9.14
N ASN A 299 16.55 -21.75 9.53
CA ASN A 299 16.24 -22.89 10.40
C ASN A 299 16.33 -24.19 9.62
N LYS A 300 17.28 -25.05 10.02
CA LYS A 300 17.51 -26.36 9.45
C LYS A 300 17.01 -27.48 10.37
N SER A 301 16.04 -27.23 11.22
CA SER A 301 15.54 -28.20 12.20
C SER A 301 15.11 -29.51 11.54
N GLU A 302 14.44 -29.42 10.37
CA GLU A 302 14.03 -30.62 9.63
C GLU A 302 15.21 -31.44 9.15
N GLN A 303 16.28 -30.79 8.67
CA GLN A 303 17.51 -31.47 8.29
C GLN A 303 18.18 -32.12 9.50
N THR A 304 18.24 -31.44 10.64
CA THR A 304 18.78 -31.99 11.89
C THR A 304 18.03 -33.26 12.34
N VAL A 305 16.69 -33.23 12.22
CA VAL A 305 15.85 -34.41 12.51
C VAL A 305 16.11 -35.52 11.51
N ALA A 306 16.18 -35.21 10.21
CA ALA A 306 16.47 -36.19 9.18
C ALA A 306 17.84 -36.83 9.39
N ASP A 307 18.87 -36.05 9.68
CA ASP A 307 20.22 -36.52 9.95
C ASP A 307 20.28 -37.45 11.20
N ALA A 308 19.42 -37.22 12.19
CA ALA A 308 19.31 -38.06 13.37
C ALA A 308 18.59 -39.38 13.08
N ILE A 309 17.60 -39.39 12.19
CA ILE A 309 16.77 -40.57 11.88
C ILE A 309 17.45 -41.48 10.85
N PHE A 310 18.13 -40.91 9.88
CA PHE A 310 18.67 -41.62 8.71
C PHE A 310 20.19 -41.82 8.76
N ARG A 311 20.79 -41.66 9.94
CA ARG A 311 22.19 -42.00 10.20
C ARG A 311 22.45 -43.50 10.30
#